data_d4a14fe53ac80bcf8ef84e3e21377a4f
#
_entry.id   d4a14fe53ac80bcf8ef84e3e21377a4f
#
_cell.length_a   1.000
_cell.length_b   1.000
_cell.length_c   1.000
_cell.angle_alpha   90.00
_cell.angle_beta   90.00
_cell.angle_gamma   90.00
#
_symmetry.space_group_name_H-M   'P 1'
#
loop_
_entity.id
_entity.type
_entity.pdbx_description
1 polymer ?
#
loop_
_entity_poly.entity_id
_entity_poly.type
_entity_poly.pdbx_seq_one_letter_code
_entity_poly.pdbx_strand_id
1 'polypeptide(L)'
;MRTFGRDAADDRRAAVRRSDPFRPYVSYDVILYGALRKKGFLQESRAYLIPGSFAVAGLNFTPMYNFSRFFRAGLSLDAQYDESANLKDHIANDYPLADELKFHRPPFKEQFAVGVSIRCEVVMPIFSINLGIGKNLIGRGDDTNSFYQVFALKADVARNVFLHVGYQLYKFRNPNNLMLGVGYRFNGR
;
A
#
# COMPACT_ATOMS: atom_id res chain seq x y z
N MET A 1 -51.09 -3.96 -42.09
CA MET A 1 -49.79 -4.51 -41.75
C MET A 1 -49.00 -3.41 -41.07
N ARG A 2 -48.92 -3.43 -39.72
CA ARG A 2 -48.27 -2.35 -38.93
C ARG A 2 -46.85 -2.78 -38.62
N THR A 3 -45.85 -2.13 -39.18
CA THR A 3 -44.46 -2.23 -38.80
C THR A 3 -44.24 -1.41 -37.53
N PHE A 4 -44.02 -2.11 -36.43
CA PHE A 4 -43.74 -1.51 -35.14
C PHE A 4 -42.32 -0.91 -35.14
N GLY A 5 -42.25 0.36 -34.72
CA GLY A 5 -41.00 1.07 -34.54
C GLY A 5 -40.09 0.46 -33.48
N ARG A 6 -39.18 -0.41 -33.92
CA ARG A 6 -38.08 -0.93 -33.12
C ARG A 6 -36.82 -0.05 -33.20
N ASP A 7 -36.75 0.84 -34.14
CA ASP A 7 -35.50 1.50 -34.52
C ASP A 7 -35.12 2.68 -33.59
N ALA A 8 -36.10 3.39 -33.02
CA ALA A 8 -35.81 4.56 -32.18
C ALA A 8 -35.29 4.25 -30.76
N ALA A 9 -35.58 3.06 -30.22
CA ALA A 9 -35.09 2.66 -28.92
C ALA A 9 -33.70 2.03 -28.99
N ASP A 10 -33.36 1.35 -30.07
CA ASP A 10 -32.05 0.80 -30.35
C ASP A 10 -31.04 1.89 -30.70
N ASP A 11 -31.45 2.91 -31.45
CA ASP A 11 -30.59 4.07 -31.73
C ASP A 11 -30.28 4.88 -30.49
N ARG A 12 -31.19 5.01 -29.54
CA ARG A 12 -30.90 5.66 -28.23
C ARG A 12 -29.94 4.82 -27.37
N ARG A 13 -30.05 3.50 -27.39
CA ARG A 13 -29.13 2.59 -26.69
C ARG A 13 -27.76 2.53 -27.37
N ALA A 14 -27.70 2.66 -28.69
CA ALA A 14 -26.45 2.75 -29.43
C ALA A 14 -25.76 4.12 -29.22
N ALA A 15 -26.54 5.22 -29.13
CA ALA A 15 -26.02 6.55 -28.84
C ALA A 15 -25.44 6.68 -27.42
N VAL A 16 -26.03 5.98 -26.43
CA VAL A 16 -25.49 5.94 -25.04
C VAL A 16 -24.18 5.13 -24.93
N ARG A 17 -23.85 4.31 -25.93
CA ARG A 17 -22.61 3.53 -26.00
C ARG A 17 -21.44 4.23 -26.70
N ARG A 18 -21.59 5.42 -27.21
CA ARG A 18 -20.44 6.26 -27.59
C ARG A 18 -19.85 6.83 -26.32
N SER A 19 -19.09 6.00 -25.60
CA SER A 19 -18.26 6.49 -24.50
C SER A 19 -17.34 7.56 -25.06
N ASP A 20 -17.38 8.75 -24.47
CA ASP A 20 -16.44 9.81 -24.80
C ASP A 20 -15.02 9.26 -24.90
N PRO A 21 -14.23 9.68 -25.91
CA PRO A 21 -12.87 9.21 -26.04
C PRO A 21 -12.11 9.50 -24.74
N PHE A 22 -11.45 8.49 -24.20
CA PHE A 22 -10.66 8.65 -22.98
C PHE A 22 -9.58 9.72 -23.23
N ARG A 23 -9.50 10.71 -22.36
CA ARG A 23 -8.42 11.70 -22.36
C ARG A 23 -7.51 11.41 -21.16
N PRO A 24 -6.20 11.23 -21.38
CA PRO A 24 -5.26 11.05 -20.30
C PRO A 24 -5.29 12.23 -19.31
N TYR A 25 -5.13 11.94 -18.03
CA TYR A 25 -5.15 12.95 -16.96
C TYR A 25 -4.32 12.50 -15.77
N VAL A 26 -3.99 13.45 -14.90
CA VAL A 26 -3.30 13.16 -13.63
C VAL A 26 -4.32 13.12 -12.51
N SER A 27 -4.25 12.09 -11.67
CA SER A 27 -4.96 11.98 -10.40
C SER A 27 -3.95 11.90 -9.26
N TYR A 28 -4.38 12.22 -8.04
CA TYR A 28 -3.55 12.17 -6.84
C TYR A 28 -4.23 11.29 -5.82
N ASP A 29 -3.59 10.18 -5.45
CA ASP A 29 -4.07 9.29 -4.40
C ASP A 29 -3.33 9.64 -3.09
N VAL A 30 -4.09 9.85 -2.01
CA VAL A 30 -3.58 9.95 -0.65
C VAL A 30 -4.12 8.75 0.11
N ILE A 31 -3.25 7.96 0.71
CA ILE A 31 -3.61 6.75 1.43
C ILE A 31 -3.06 6.83 2.84
N LEU A 32 -3.92 6.65 3.82
CA LEU A 32 -3.56 6.45 5.22
C LEU A 32 -3.82 4.98 5.57
N TYR A 33 -2.82 4.30 6.10
CA TYR A 33 -2.94 2.90 6.48
C TYR A 33 -2.34 2.62 7.84
N GLY A 34 -2.77 1.52 8.45
CA GLY A 34 -2.25 1.03 9.71
C GLY A 34 -2.29 -0.47 9.80
N ALA A 35 -1.52 -1.02 10.71
CA ALA A 35 -1.53 -2.44 11.05
C ALA A 35 -1.00 -2.65 12.48
N LEU A 36 -1.33 -3.81 13.04
CA LEU A 36 -0.70 -4.32 14.23
C LEU A 36 0.05 -5.59 13.88
N ARG A 37 1.28 -5.71 14.30
CA ARG A 37 2.09 -6.91 14.03
C ARG A 37 2.81 -7.43 15.25
N LYS A 38 3.09 -8.73 15.23
CA LYS A 38 4.02 -9.39 16.16
C LYS A 38 5.35 -9.56 15.45
N LYS A 39 6.44 -9.37 16.16
CA LYS A 39 7.80 -9.57 15.64
C LYS A 39 8.46 -10.73 16.35
N GLY A 40 9.12 -11.60 15.58
CA GLY A 40 9.96 -12.67 16.09
C GLY A 40 11.38 -12.53 15.56
N PHE A 41 12.33 -13.19 16.19
CA PHE A 41 13.70 -13.32 15.72
C PHE A 41 14.19 -14.75 15.89
N LEU A 42 15.18 -15.10 15.08
CA LEU A 42 15.85 -16.40 15.15
C LEU A 42 17.19 -16.22 15.85
N GLN A 43 17.41 -17.00 16.91
CA GLN A 43 18.68 -17.12 17.60
C GLN A 43 19.02 -18.59 17.78
N GLU A 44 20.21 -18.99 17.38
CA GLU A 44 20.70 -20.40 17.49
C GLU A 44 19.69 -21.45 16.98
N SER A 45 19.04 -21.16 15.83
CA SER A 45 18.01 -22.05 15.22
C SER A 45 16.68 -22.13 16.00
N ARG A 46 16.50 -21.34 17.04
CA ARG A 46 15.23 -21.21 17.75
C ARG A 46 14.52 -19.92 17.39
N ALA A 47 13.21 -20.02 17.17
CA ALA A 47 12.37 -18.87 16.91
C ALA A 47 11.80 -18.32 18.22
N TYR A 48 12.09 -17.08 18.53
CA TYR A 48 11.54 -16.35 19.68
C TYR A 48 10.53 -15.33 19.18
N LEU A 49 9.39 -15.24 19.86
CA LEU A 49 8.39 -14.21 19.62
C LEU A 49 8.58 -13.11 20.67
N ILE A 50 8.73 -11.87 20.21
CA ILE A 50 8.82 -10.72 21.11
C ILE A 50 7.44 -10.48 21.73
N PRO A 51 7.33 -10.38 23.07
CA PRO A 51 6.05 -10.11 23.72
C PRO A 51 5.48 -8.77 23.29
N GLY A 52 4.17 -8.74 23.00
CA GLY A 52 3.44 -7.54 22.62
C GLY A 52 3.06 -7.46 21.15
N SER A 53 2.31 -6.43 20.82
CA SER A 53 1.94 -6.06 19.47
C SER A 53 2.47 -4.66 19.17
N PHE A 54 3.05 -4.50 17.99
CA PHE A 54 3.68 -3.27 17.54
C PHE A 54 2.82 -2.59 16.48
N ALA A 55 2.64 -1.30 16.64
CA ALA A 55 1.88 -0.49 15.70
C ALA A 55 2.73 -0.14 14.47
N VAL A 56 2.11 -0.23 13.31
CA VAL A 56 2.63 0.29 12.05
C VAL A 56 1.60 1.26 11.50
N ALA A 57 2.03 2.45 11.12
CA ALA A 57 1.18 3.44 10.47
C ALA A 57 1.94 4.05 9.29
N GLY A 58 1.23 4.40 8.22
CA GLY A 58 1.87 5.01 7.08
C GLY A 58 0.94 5.89 6.26
N LEU A 59 1.58 6.75 5.49
CA LEU A 59 0.95 7.69 4.57
C LEU A 59 1.63 7.56 3.20
N ASN A 60 0.82 7.39 2.15
CA ASN A 60 1.30 7.44 0.79
C ASN A 60 0.67 8.63 0.05
N PHE A 61 1.47 9.38 -0.66
CA PHE A 61 1.03 10.39 -1.61
C PHE A 61 1.49 10.00 -3.00
N THR A 62 0.54 9.71 -3.88
CA THR A 62 0.83 9.09 -5.18
C THR A 62 0.18 9.87 -6.32
N PRO A 63 0.90 10.79 -6.99
CA PRO A 63 0.51 11.29 -8.30
C PRO A 63 0.55 10.16 -9.32
N MET A 64 -0.58 9.94 -10.01
CA MET A 64 -0.79 8.88 -10.99
C MET A 64 -1.20 9.48 -12.33
N TYR A 65 -0.49 9.12 -13.39
CA TYR A 65 -0.90 9.43 -14.74
C TYR A 65 -1.77 8.30 -15.29
N ASN A 66 -3.00 8.64 -15.66
CA ASN A 66 -3.97 7.71 -16.21
C ASN A 66 -3.79 7.66 -17.71
N PHE A 67 -3.15 6.60 -18.23
CA PHE A 67 -2.91 6.39 -19.65
C PHE A 67 -4.16 5.93 -20.37
N SER A 68 -4.97 5.14 -19.70
CA SER A 68 -6.21 4.58 -20.19
C SER A 68 -7.23 4.41 -19.05
N ARG A 69 -8.41 3.90 -19.38
CA ARG A 69 -9.44 3.55 -18.37
C ARG A 69 -9.01 2.38 -17.47
N PHE A 70 -8.05 1.56 -17.95
CA PHE A 70 -7.66 0.31 -17.31
C PHE A 70 -6.23 0.34 -16.74
N PHE A 71 -5.44 1.36 -17.07
CA PHE A 71 -4.04 1.41 -16.65
C PHE A 71 -3.61 2.81 -16.28
N ARG A 72 -2.93 2.90 -15.15
CA ARG A 72 -2.28 4.10 -14.66
C ARG A 72 -0.95 3.78 -14.00
N ALA A 73 0.00 4.70 -14.06
CA ALA A 73 1.29 4.60 -13.40
C ALA A 73 1.73 5.96 -12.85
N GLY A 74 2.61 5.93 -11.88
CA GLY A 74 3.08 7.14 -11.24
C GLY A 74 4.18 6.90 -10.22
N LEU A 75 4.49 7.95 -9.48
CA LEU A 75 5.45 7.93 -8.38
C LEU A 75 4.69 8.05 -7.06
N SER A 76 5.25 7.51 -6.00
CA SER A 76 4.70 7.65 -4.66
C SER A 76 5.77 8.14 -3.69
N LEU A 77 5.41 9.06 -2.84
CA LEU A 77 6.12 9.40 -1.62
C LEU A 77 5.48 8.60 -0.48
N ASP A 78 6.27 7.76 0.16
CA ASP A 78 5.80 6.81 1.15
C ASP A 78 6.45 7.13 2.50
N ALA A 79 5.66 7.52 3.50
CA ALA A 79 6.10 7.72 4.87
C ALA A 79 5.54 6.61 5.74
N GLN A 80 6.39 6.00 6.57
CA GLN A 80 6.00 4.90 7.45
C GLN A 80 6.62 5.07 8.84
N TYR A 81 5.81 4.86 9.84
CA TYR A 81 6.20 4.64 11.22
C TYR A 81 6.00 3.17 11.57
N ASP A 82 7.04 2.54 12.14
CA ASP A 82 7.02 1.14 12.53
C ASP A 82 7.66 1.00 13.91
N GLU A 83 6.83 0.78 14.91
CA GLU A 83 7.25 0.64 16.30
C GLU A 83 8.22 -0.53 16.52
N SER A 84 8.21 -1.52 15.65
CA SER A 84 9.06 -2.71 15.73
C SER A 84 10.29 -2.67 14.84
N ALA A 85 10.54 -1.56 14.13
CA ALA A 85 11.74 -1.43 13.31
C ALA A 85 13.00 -1.43 14.19
N ASN A 86 14.04 -2.11 13.73
CA ASN A 86 15.35 -2.22 14.41
C ASN A 86 15.30 -2.73 15.85
N LEU A 87 14.20 -3.37 16.26
CA LEU A 87 14.04 -3.84 17.64
C LEU A 87 15.06 -4.90 18.04
N LYS A 88 15.62 -5.65 17.08
CA LYS A 88 16.65 -6.66 17.33
C LYS A 88 17.92 -6.08 17.94
N ASP A 89 18.28 -4.87 17.53
CA ASP A 89 19.51 -4.19 17.98
C ASP A 89 19.35 -3.61 19.40
N HIS A 90 18.13 -3.64 19.94
CA HIS A 90 17.77 -3.12 21.26
C HIS A 90 17.34 -4.20 22.26
N ILE A 91 17.67 -5.46 22.00
CA ILE A 91 17.43 -6.57 22.94
C ILE A 91 18.48 -6.50 24.04
N ALA A 92 18.03 -6.47 25.30
CA ALA A 92 18.89 -6.28 26.45
C ALA A 92 19.51 -7.58 27.00
N ASN A 93 19.05 -8.77 26.58
CA ASN A 93 19.46 -10.06 27.12
C ASN A 93 20.16 -10.91 26.07
N ASP A 94 21.38 -11.36 26.34
CA ASP A 94 22.16 -12.22 25.45
C ASP A 94 21.56 -13.63 25.28
N TYR A 95 20.86 -14.15 26.30
CA TYR A 95 20.22 -15.47 26.30
C TYR A 95 18.79 -15.40 26.89
N PRO A 96 17.81 -14.84 26.18
CA PRO A 96 16.48 -14.73 26.71
C PRO A 96 15.75 -16.08 26.72
N LEU A 97 15.16 -16.46 27.85
CA LEU A 97 14.01 -17.35 27.88
C LEU A 97 12.82 -16.60 27.30
N ALA A 98 11.93 -17.28 26.60
CA ALA A 98 10.84 -16.64 25.83
C ALA A 98 9.97 -15.67 26.65
N ASP A 99 9.85 -15.90 27.96
CA ASP A 99 9.05 -15.09 28.89
C ASP A 99 9.83 -13.93 29.53
N GLU A 100 11.18 -13.88 29.36
CA GLU A 100 12.04 -12.91 29.99
C GLU A 100 12.70 -11.92 29.02
N LEU A 101 12.20 -11.84 27.81
CA LEU A 101 12.74 -10.97 26.76
C LEU A 101 12.55 -9.51 27.13
N LYS A 102 13.64 -8.86 27.58
CA LYS A 102 13.70 -7.44 27.86
C LYS A 102 14.25 -6.70 26.64
N PHE A 103 13.55 -5.70 26.19
CA PHE A 103 14.00 -4.84 25.10
C PHE A 103 13.77 -3.36 25.42
N HIS A 104 14.61 -2.51 24.85
CA HIS A 104 14.41 -1.07 24.89
C HIS A 104 13.73 -0.63 23.59
N ARG A 105 12.78 0.29 23.68
CA ARG A 105 12.17 0.85 22.46
C ARG A 105 13.22 1.61 21.66
N PRO A 106 13.37 1.32 20.35
CA PRO A 106 14.23 2.09 19.48
C PRO A 106 13.82 3.57 19.46
N PRO A 107 14.77 4.50 19.25
CA PRO A 107 14.45 5.91 19.13
C PRO A 107 13.59 6.16 17.88
N PHE A 108 12.74 7.19 17.92
CA PHE A 108 11.81 7.52 16.81
C PHE A 108 12.47 7.58 15.43
N LYS A 109 13.74 8.06 15.38
CA LYS A 109 14.50 8.15 14.11
C LYS A 109 14.79 6.79 13.47
N GLU A 110 14.77 5.72 14.23
CA GLU A 110 14.95 4.34 13.75
C GLU A 110 13.63 3.65 13.42
N GLN A 111 12.52 4.21 13.91
CA GLN A 111 11.17 3.72 13.68
C GLN A 111 10.49 4.40 12.50
N PHE A 112 11.03 5.52 12.03
CA PHE A 112 10.43 6.32 10.96
C PHE A 112 11.24 6.22 9.67
N ALA A 113 10.56 5.96 8.57
CA ALA A 113 11.15 5.89 7.23
C ALA A 113 10.34 6.72 6.23
N VAL A 114 11.05 7.35 5.30
CA VAL A 114 10.45 7.98 4.11
C VAL A 114 11.12 7.42 2.89
N GLY A 115 10.33 6.98 1.94
CA GLY A 115 10.78 6.40 0.70
C GLY A 115 10.07 6.95 -0.51
N VAL A 116 10.59 6.62 -1.66
CA VAL A 116 9.96 6.86 -2.96
C VAL A 116 9.76 5.53 -3.67
N SER A 117 8.64 5.42 -4.37
CA SER A 117 8.34 4.22 -5.16
C SER A 117 7.73 4.56 -6.51
N ILE A 118 7.99 3.69 -7.48
CA ILE A 118 7.27 3.66 -8.75
C ILE A 118 6.06 2.76 -8.54
N ARG A 119 4.90 3.23 -8.97
CA ARG A 119 3.64 2.50 -8.87
C ARG A 119 3.04 2.28 -10.24
N CYS A 120 2.49 1.10 -10.47
CA CYS A 120 1.61 0.82 -11.59
C CYS A 120 0.32 0.19 -11.08
N GLU A 121 -0.78 0.46 -11.78
CA GLU A 121 -2.09 0.02 -11.33
C GLU A 121 -2.95 -0.38 -12.54
N VAL A 122 -3.52 -1.57 -12.43
CA VAL A 122 -4.55 -2.08 -13.34
C VAL A 122 -5.90 -1.80 -12.71
N VAL A 123 -6.71 -1.02 -13.41
CA VAL A 123 -8.01 -0.54 -12.93
C VAL A 123 -9.12 -1.42 -13.50
N MET A 124 -9.97 -1.92 -12.63
CA MET A 124 -11.19 -2.67 -12.94
C MET A 124 -12.41 -1.90 -12.43
N PRO A 125 -13.64 -2.27 -12.80
CA PRO A 125 -14.83 -1.47 -12.48
C PRO A 125 -15.10 -1.23 -10.98
N ILE A 126 -14.67 -2.14 -10.10
CA ILE A 126 -14.97 -2.09 -8.65
C ILE A 126 -13.68 -2.04 -7.83
N PHE A 127 -12.60 -2.60 -8.35
CA PHE A 127 -11.32 -2.68 -7.65
C PHE A 127 -10.16 -2.40 -8.61
N SER A 128 -9.00 -2.14 -8.06
CA SER A 128 -7.76 -2.03 -8.83
C SER A 128 -6.62 -2.73 -8.11
N ILE A 129 -5.70 -3.28 -8.91
CA ILE A 129 -4.48 -3.94 -8.43
C ILE A 129 -3.33 -2.95 -8.58
N ASN A 130 -2.71 -2.61 -7.47
CA ASN A 130 -1.57 -1.71 -7.41
C ASN A 130 -0.30 -2.50 -7.11
N LEU A 131 0.71 -2.28 -7.94
CA LEU A 131 2.05 -2.86 -7.78
C LEU A 131 3.05 -1.72 -7.63
N GLY A 132 4.01 -1.88 -6.74
CA GLY A 132 5.03 -0.87 -6.52
C GLY A 132 6.38 -1.43 -6.15
N ILE A 133 7.43 -0.71 -6.56
CA ILE A 133 8.81 -0.95 -6.13
C ILE A 133 9.37 0.39 -5.68
N GLY A 134 9.96 0.42 -4.50
CA GLY A 134 10.51 1.62 -3.92
C GLY A 134 11.77 1.39 -3.10
N LYS A 135 12.35 2.50 -2.68
CA LYS A 135 13.48 2.54 -1.78
C LYS A 135 13.26 3.61 -0.72
N ASN A 136 13.55 3.28 0.52
CA ASN A 136 13.60 4.26 1.58
C ASN A 136 14.83 5.16 1.39
N LEU A 137 14.60 6.47 1.44
CA LEU A 137 15.63 7.50 1.33
C LEU A 137 16.03 8.03 2.71
N ILE A 138 15.08 8.05 3.63
CA ILE A 138 15.25 8.46 5.02
C ILE A 138 14.83 7.29 5.88
N GLY A 139 15.70 6.86 6.77
CA GLY A 139 15.51 5.77 7.72
C GLY A 139 16.87 5.34 8.26
N ARG A 140 16.93 4.88 9.48
CA ARG A 140 18.16 4.39 10.13
C ARG A 140 18.00 2.92 10.49
N GLY A 141 19.07 2.15 10.25
CA GLY A 141 19.12 0.72 10.53
C GLY A 141 18.72 -0.16 9.35
N ASP A 142 19.02 -1.44 9.47
CA ASP A 142 18.90 -2.42 8.37
C ASP A 142 17.45 -2.70 7.97
N ASP A 143 16.53 -2.57 8.92
CA ASP A 143 15.11 -2.83 8.69
C ASP A 143 14.44 -1.70 7.86
N THR A 144 14.99 -0.49 7.90
CA THR A 144 14.41 0.69 7.23
C THR A 144 15.16 1.11 5.97
N ASN A 145 16.43 0.76 5.80
CA ASN A 145 17.24 1.14 4.65
C ASN A 145 17.24 0.05 3.58
N SER A 146 16.11 -0.27 3.01
CA SER A 146 15.98 -1.37 2.06
C SER A 146 15.07 -1.02 0.88
N PHE A 147 15.25 -1.76 -0.23
CA PHE A 147 14.25 -1.82 -1.29
C PHE A 147 13.01 -2.54 -0.78
N TYR A 148 11.85 -1.99 -1.09
CA TYR A 148 10.57 -2.58 -0.76
C TYR A 148 9.68 -2.73 -1.99
N GLN A 149 8.79 -3.71 -1.93
CA GLN A 149 7.76 -3.97 -2.91
C GLN A 149 6.40 -3.83 -2.24
N VAL A 150 5.45 -3.32 -2.97
CA VAL A 150 4.06 -3.20 -2.51
C VAL A 150 3.14 -3.90 -3.49
N PHE A 151 2.31 -4.75 -2.94
CA PHE A 151 1.19 -5.39 -3.63
C PHE A 151 -0.07 -4.95 -2.91
N ALA A 152 -0.98 -4.31 -3.61
CA ALA A 152 -2.19 -3.82 -2.97
C ALA A 152 -3.41 -3.96 -3.87
N LEU A 153 -4.53 -4.19 -3.22
CA LEU A 153 -5.86 -4.13 -3.78
C LEU A 153 -6.51 -2.84 -3.27
N LYS A 154 -7.08 -2.07 -4.17
CA LYS A 154 -7.91 -0.91 -3.84
C LYS A 154 -9.33 -1.20 -4.28
N ALA A 155 -10.30 -0.98 -3.40
CA ALA A 155 -11.72 -1.14 -3.69
C ALA A 155 -12.43 0.21 -3.55
N ASP A 156 -13.03 0.70 -4.62
CA ASP A 156 -13.74 1.97 -4.62
C ASP A 156 -15.06 1.82 -3.84
N VAL A 157 -15.21 2.58 -2.75
CA VAL A 157 -16.41 2.55 -1.88
C VAL A 157 -17.29 3.78 -2.06
N ALA A 158 -16.71 4.88 -2.54
CA ALA A 158 -17.41 6.11 -2.89
C ALA A 158 -16.70 6.79 -4.05
N ARG A 159 -17.27 7.86 -4.60
CA ARG A 159 -16.75 8.55 -5.79
C ARG A 159 -15.25 8.83 -5.76
N ASN A 160 -14.71 9.21 -4.60
CA ASN A 160 -13.30 9.57 -4.44
C ASN A 160 -12.62 8.82 -3.30
N VAL A 161 -13.33 7.91 -2.63
CA VAL A 161 -12.84 7.17 -1.46
C VAL A 161 -12.72 5.71 -1.81
N PHE A 162 -11.59 5.12 -1.46
CA PHE A 162 -11.34 3.70 -1.66
C PHE A 162 -10.73 3.06 -0.41
N LEU A 163 -11.02 1.79 -0.21
CA LEU A 163 -10.32 0.95 0.74
C LEU A 163 -9.01 0.47 0.12
N HIS A 164 -7.98 0.39 0.93
CA HIS A 164 -6.65 -0.09 0.56
C HIS A 164 -6.27 -1.28 1.41
N VAL A 165 -6.06 -2.41 0.77
CA VAL A 165 -5.55 -3.63 1.40
C VAL A 165 -4.27 -4.01 0.67
N GLY A 166 -3.15 -3.89 1.33
CA GLY A 166 -1.85 -4.10 0.70
C GLY A 166 -0.90 -4.91 1.58
N TYR A 167 0.15 -5.34 0.97
CA TYR A 167 1.23 -6.04 1.61
C TYR A 167 2.57 -5.47 1.16
N GLN A 168 3.41 -5.12 2.13
CA GLN A 168 4.76 -4.64 1.86
C GLN A 168 5.76 -5.75 2.13
N LEU A 169 6.66 -5.96 1.17
CA LEU A 169 7.76 -6.91 1.25
C LEU A 169 9.09 -6.18 1.22
N TYR A 170 10.07 -6.70 1.94
CA TYR A 170 11.46 -6.29 1.79
C TYR A 170 12.27 -7.37 1.07
N LYS A 171 13.09 -6.96 0.11
CA LYS A 171 14.00 -7.84 -0.64
C LYS A 171 13.28 -9.05 -1.27
N PHE A 172 12.01 -8.92 -1.64
CA PHE A 172 11.15 -9.98 -2.23
C PHE A 172 10.96 -11.25 -1.35
N ARG A 173 11.43 -11.26 -0.13
CA ARG A 173 11.40 -12.45 0.74
C ARG A 173 10.75 -12.18 2.09
N ASN A 174 11.05 -11.04 2.67
CA ASN A 174 10.65 -10.78 4.05
C ASN A 174 9.33 -10.04 4.08
N PRO A 175 8.25 -10.68 4.57
CA PRO A 175 7.01 -9.99 4.81
C PRO A 175 7.24 -8.91 5.86
N ASN A 176 6.90 -7.66 5.52
CA ASN A 176 7.05 -6.56 6.46
C ASN A 176 5.73 -6.33 7.22
N ASN A 177 4.75 -5.81 6.54
CA ASN A 177 3.47 -5.49 7.17
C ASN A 177 2.29 -5.57 6.21
N LEU A 178 1.15 -5.89 6.78
CA LEU A 178 -0.14 -5.73 6.13
C LEU A 178 -0.52 -4.24 6.21
N MET A 179 -0.98 -3.68 5.09
CA MET A 179 -1.41 -2.29 4.97
C MET A 179 -2.93 -2.28 4.84
N LEU A 180 -3.63 -1.98 5.92
CA LEU A 180 -5.08 -1.79 5.91
C LEU A 180 -5.37 -0.31 6.04
N GLY A 181 -6.07 0.27 5.08
CA GLY A 181 -6.24 1.70 5.07
C GLY A 181 -7.37 2.21 4.20
N VAL A 182 -7.48 3.52 4.21
CA VAL A 182 -8.43 4.28 3.41
C VAL A 182 -7.64 5.27 2.57
N GLY A 183 -8.04 5.41 1.32
CA GLY A 183 -7.47 6.39 0.41
C GLY A 183 -8.51 7.35 -0.12
N TYR A 184 -8.03 8.54 -0.45
CA TYR A 184 -8.81 9.56 -1.14
C TYR A 184 -8.13 9.91 -2.46
N ARG A 185 -8.92 9.97 -3.54
CA ARG A 185 -8.45 10.31 -4.88
C ARG A 185 -8.93 11.69 -5.28
N PHE A 186 -7.97 12.59 -5.47
CA PHE A 186 -8.23 13.91 -6.06
C PHE A 186 -8.17 13.81 -7.58
N ASN A 187 -9.03 14.59 -8.26
CA ASN A 187 -9.14 14.60 -9.72
C ASN A 187 -9.44 13.20 -10.32
N GLY A 188 -10.17 12.35 -9.59
CA GLY A 188 -10.74 11.11 -10.12
C GLY A 188 -11.92 11.43 -11.04
N ARG A 189 -11.97 10.79 -12.23
CA ARG A 189 -13.06 10.92 -13.20
C ARG A 189 -13.87 9.63 -13.28
#